data_57093210cdd5f27db752b7efe975dc40
#
_entry.id   57093210cdd5f27db752b7efe975dc40
#
_cell.length_a   1.000
_cell.length_b   1.000
_cell.length_c   1.000
_cell.angle_alpha   90.00
_cell.angle_beta   90.00
_cell.angle_gamma   90.00
#
_symmetry.space_group_name_H-M   'P 1'
#
loop_
_entity.id
_entity.type
_entity.pdbx_description
1 polymer ?
#
loop_
_entity_poly.entity_id
_entity_poly.type
_entity_poly.pdbx_seq_one_letter_code
_entity_poly.pdbx_strand_id
1 'polypeptide(L)'
;FINKTFDSKDPKLVGDMLRAIDKIQKKSKQEILDEFKDRYDMVKLEKILEFSQIKGTIPEIESKLDTSELQSWNEIKQLVDSLENRGVVNTRINFGIVRGLDYYSGIVFEIFDKNSTLGALAGGGRYDSLTKAFGREDIGASGVAGGVERIILTMQEQGIIAETKQSRVSVLYINEEMQKVAMSIASLLRLNNIPTDVDLSGKNLKKQIVQASESKYCIIVAPKELEQSKVVLRNMQDGTESEIDIEKLTDDPNSVLNLEKL
;
A
#
# COMPACT_ATOMS: atom_id res chain seq x y z
N PHE A 1 -24.32 2.79 20.41
CA PHE A 1 -24.96 4.11 20.27
C PHE A 1 -26.11 4.06 19.25
N ILE A 2 -25.85 3.64 17.96
CA ILE A 2 -26.90 3.57 16.92
C ILE A 2 -28.11 2.79 17.40
N ASN A 3 -27.92 1.56 17.88
CA ASN A 3 -29.01 0.70 18.35
C ASN A 3 -29.86 1.36 19.45
N LYS A 4 -29.22 2.07 20.38
CA LYS A 4 -29.90 2.80 21.46
C LYS A 4 -30.66 4.01 20.91
N THR A 5 -30.06 4.78 19.98
CA THR A 5 -30.70 5.98 19.41
C THR A 5 -31.98 5.64 18.64
N PHE A 6 -31.96 4.54 17.89
CA PHE A 6 -33.11 4.11 17.10
C PHE A 6 -34.03 3.13 17.83
N ASP A 7 -33.63 2.65 19.03
CA ASP A 7 -34.33 1.57 19.74
C ASP A 7 -34.54 0.33 18.84
N SER A 8 -33.48 -0.03 18.11
CA SER A 8 -33.52 -1.11 17.12
C SER A 8 -32.17 -1.84 17.05
N LYS A 9 -32.25 -3.15 16.84
CA LYS A 9 -31.12 -4.02 16.58
C LYS A 9 -31.06 -4.49 15.12
N ASP A 10 -31.85 -3.87 14.22
CA ASP A 10 -31.86 -4.21 12.81
C ASP A 10 -30.47 -3.99 12.16
N PRO A 11 -29.83 -5.04 11.65
CA PRO A 11 -28.52 -4.93 11.00
C PRO A 11 -28.54 -4.00 9.77
N LYS A 12 -29.67 -3.93 9.05
CA LYS A 12 -29.84 -3.05 7.88
C LYS A 12 -29.81 -1.59 8.30
N LEU A 13 -30.50 -1.23 9.38
CA LEU A 13 -30.47 0.11 9.96
C LEU A 13 -29.02 0.49 10.33
N VAL A 14 -28.32 -0.39 11.06
CA VAL A 14 -26.94 -0.16 11.47
C VAL A 14 -26.04 0.06 10.24
N GLY A 15 -26.15 -0.79 9.24
CA GLY A 15 -25.39 -0.66 7.99
C GLY A 15 -25.69 0.66 7.25
N ASP A 16 -26.94 1.10 7.21
CA ASP A 16 -27.31 2.38 6.60
C ASP A 16 -26.73 3.58 7.39
N MET A 17 -26.76 3.53 8.72
CA MET A 17 -26.15 4.57 9.54
C MET A 17 -24.64 4.64 9.39
N LEU A 18 -23.95 3.49 9.32
CA LEU A 18 -22.52 3.44 9.06
C LEU A 18 -22.19 4.01 7.67
N ARG A 19 -23.02 3.71 6.65
CA ARG A 19 -22.87 4.33 5.31
C ARG A 19 -23.09 5.84 5.31
N ALA A 20 -24.02 6.34 6.13
CA ALA A 20 -24.25 7.77 6.29
C ALA A 20 -23.03 8.46 6.92
N ILE A 21 -22.42 7.84 7.94
CA ILE A 21 -21.18 8.33 8.57
C ILE A 21 -20.02 8.38 7.58
N ASP A 22 -19.81 7.32 6.78
CA ASP A 22 -18.73 7.29 5.77
C ASP A 22 -18.86 8.43 4.75
N LYS A 23 -20.08 8.80 4.40
CA LYS A 23 -20.35 9.87 3.43
C LYS A 23 -20.05 11.27 3.95
N ILE A 24 -20.01 11.50 5.27
CA ILE A 24 -19.86 12.83 5.85
C ILE A 24 -18.51 13.48 5.51
N GLN A 25 -17.52 12.68 5.15
CA GLN A 25 -16.22 13.17 4.67
C GLN A 25 -16.26 13.68 3.21
N LYS A 26 -17.32 13.34 2.45
CA LYS A 26 -17.43 13.60 1.01
C LYS A 26 -18.65 14.42 0.63
N LYS A 27 -19.67 14.46 1.49
CA LYS A 27 -20.94 15.15 1.28
C LYS A 27 -21.27 16.06 2.45
N SER A 28 -22.03 17.10 2.21
CA SER A 28 -22.58 17.95 3.29
C SER A 28 -23.59 17.16 4.14
N LYS A 29 -23.76 17.58 5.40
CA LYS A 29 -24.76 17.02 6.31
C LYS A 29 -26.15 17.03 5.68
N GLN A 30 -26.53 18.12 5.00
CA GLN A 30 -27.84 18.26 4.38
C GLN A 30 -28.06 17.26 3.25
N GLU A 31 -27.09 17.05 2.37
CA GLU A 31 -27.18 16.05 1.30
C GLU A 31 -27.36 14.62 1.84
N ILE A 32 -26.73 14.30 2.97
CA ILE A 32 -26.90 13.01 3.64
C ILE A 32 -28.30 12.89 4.24
N LEU A 33 -28.77 13.92 4.93
CA LEU A 33 -30.12 13.95 5.49
C LEU A 33 -31.18 13.77 4.40
N ASP A 34 -31.05 14.47 3.27
CA ASP A 34 -31.99 14.37 2.14
C ASP A 34 -31.99 12.97 1.49
N GLU A 35 -30.84 12.29 1.47
CA GLU A 35 -30.74 10.92 0.93
C GLU A 35 -31.47 9.89 1.79
N PHE A 36 -31.61 10.13 3.10
CA PHE A 36 -32.16 9.16 4.05
C PHE A 36 -33.53 9.55 4.59
N LYS A 37 -34.07 10.75 4.26
CA LYS A 37 -35.29 11.33 4.84
C LYS A 37 -36.54 10.45 4.73
N ASP A 38 -36.70 9.70 3.64
CA ASP A 38 -37.86 8.87 3.40
C ASP A 38 -37.77 7.50 4.11
N ARG A 39 -36.64 7.19 4.73
CA ARG A 39 -36.39 5.88 5.35
C ARG A 39 -36.25 5.93 6.86
N TYR A 40 -35.73 7.04 7.39
CA TYR A 40 -35.40 7.14 8.80
C TYR A 40 -35.80 8.48 9.41
N ASP A 41 -35.93 8.47 10.73
CA ASP A 41 -36.15 9.67 11.54
C ASP A 41 -34.93 10.61 11.43
N MET A 42 -35.18 11.81 10.92
CA MET A 42 -34.12 12.79 10.65
C MET A 42 -33.44 13.29 11.91
N VAL A 43 -34.20 13.45 13.01
CA VAL A 43 -33.64 13.90 14.30
C VAL A 43 -32.65 12.84 14.84
N LYS A 44 -33.01 11.57 14.70
CA LYS A 44 -32.17 10.46 15.13
C LYS A 44 -30.95 10.31 14.25
N LEU A 45 -31.08 10.48 12.93
CA LEU A 45 -29.96 10.45 11.99
C LEU A 45 -29.00 11.61 12.26
N GLU A 46 -29.53 12.82 12.46
CA GLU A 46 -28.71 13.99 12.78
C GLU A 46 -27.88 13.77 14.04
N LYS A 47 -28.48 13.21 15.10
CA LYS A 47 -27.79 12.84 16.32
C LYS A 47 -26.66 11.82 16.08
N ILE A 48 -26.85 10.86 15.18
CA ILE A 48 -25.80 9.90 14.80
C ILE A 48 -24.65 10.60 14.06
N LEU A 49 -24.98 11.49 13.13
CA LEU A 49 -23.97 12.25 12.38
C LEU A 49 -23.16 13.19 13.31
N GLU A 50 -23.80 13.83 14.27
CA GLU A 50 -23.15 14.66 15.30
C GLU A 50 -22.21 13.82 16.18
N PHE A 51 -22.70 12.67 16.65
CA PHE A 51 -21.88 11.74 17.42
C PHE A 51 -20.63 11.30 16.64
N SER A 52 -20.76 11.05 15.34
CA SER A 52 -19.63 10.64 14.50
C SER A 52 -18.55 11.72 14.33
N GLN A 53 -18.84 12.98 14.60
CA GLN A 53 -17.86 14.07 14.56
C GLN A 53 -16.99 14.16 15.84
N ILE A 54 -17.33 13.42 16.89
CA ILE A 54 -16.62 13.44 18.14
C ILE A 54 -15.28 12.69 17.95
N LYS A 55 -14.19 13.39 18.24
CA LYS A 55 -12.83 12.85 18.21
C LYS A 55 -11.97 13.48 19.29
N GLY A 56 -10.95 12.73 19.75
CA GLY A 56 -10.04 13.22 20.78
C GLY A 56 -9.26 12.13 21.48
N THR A 57 -8.55 12.50 22.52
CA THR A 57 -7.97 11.59 23.52
C THR A 57 -9.05 11.05 24.45
N ILE A 58 -8.74 10.02 25.24
CA ILE A 58 -9.67 9.49 26.26
C ILE A 58 -10.21 10.59 27.17
N PRO A 59 -9.37 11.43 27.82
CA PRO A 59 -9.88 12.51 28.68
C PRO A 59 -10.76 13.52 27.94
N GLU A 60 -10.41 13.86 26.68
CA GLU A 60 -11.22 14.79 25.87
C GLU A 60 -12.59 14.22 25.52
N ILE A 61 -12.69 12.91 25.27
CA ILE A 61 -13.97 12.23 25.02
C ILE A 61 -14.80 12.16 26.29
N GLU A 62 -14.22 11.71 27.41
CA GLU A 62 -14.90 11.57 28.69
C GLU A 62 -15.40 12.93 29.25
N SER A 63 -14.76 14.04 28.88
CA SER A 63 -15.24 15.38 29.24
C SER A 63 -16.46 15.85 28.46
N LYS A 64 -16.72 15.27 27.28
CA LYS A 64 -17.77 15.68 26.35
C LYS A 64 -18.94 14.72 26.28
N LEU A 65 -18.73 13.48 26.70
CA LEU A 65 -19.65 12.38 26.50
C LEU A 65 -19.73 11.50 27.74
N ASP A 66 -20.94 11.16 28.16
CA ASP A 66 -21.11 10.07 29.13
C ASP A 66 -20.78 8.73 28.47
N THR A 67 -19.58 8.25 28.75
CA THR A 67 -19.03 7.03 28.17
C THR A 67 -19.50 5.77 28.88
N SER A 68 -20.22 5.89 29.99
CA SER A 68 -20.77 4.74 30.76
C SER A 68 -21.73 3.91 29.93
N GLU A 69 -22.37 4.52 28.93
CA GLU A 69 -23.32 3.89 28.01
C GLU A 69 -22.65 3.23 26.78
N LEU A 70 -21.33 3.40 26.61
CA LEU A 70 -20.58 2.82 25.51
C LEU A 70 -20.04 1.45 25.90
N GLN A 71 -20.69 0.40 25.45
CA GLN A 71 -20.40 -0.99 25.82
C GLN A 71 -18.92 -1.38 25.67
N SER A 72 -18.23 -0.92 24.64
CA SER A 72 -16.82 -1.24 24.36
C SER A 72 -15.83 -0.15 24.82
N TRP A 73 -16.26 0.79 25.66
CA TRP A 73 -15.39 1.90 26.07
C TRP A 73 -14.17 1.42 26.87
N ASN A 74 -14.36 0.47 27.77
CA ASN A 74 -13.26 -0.11 28.55
C ASN A 74 -12.26 -0.86 27.67
N GLU A 75 -12.71 -1.56 26.63
CA GLU A 75 -11.84 -2.21 25.66
C GLU A 75 -10.98 -1.19 24.89
N ILE A 76 -11.58 -0.06 24.49
CA ILE A 76 -10.87 1.04 23.83
C ILE A 76 -9.81 1.62 24.76
N LYS A 77 -10.14 1.85 26.05
CA LYS A 77 -9.17 2.35 27.05
C LYS A 77 -8.00 1.39 27.22
N GLN A 78 -8.28 0.10 27.38
CA GLN A 78 -7.24 -0.94 27.52
C GLN A 78 -6.35 -1.01 26.28
N LEU A 79 -6.92 -0.86 25.07
CA LEU A 79 -6.15 -0.83 23.83
C LEU A 79 -5.23 0.39 23.79
N VAL A 80 -5.74 1.58 24.09
CA VAL A 80 -4.94 2.82 24.10
C VAL A 80 -3.81 2.73 25.11
N ASP A 81 -4.09 2.28 26.33
CA ASP A 81 -3.08 2.06 27.38
C ASP A 81 -2.00 1.07 26.91
N SER A 82 -2.41 -0.04 26.28
CA SER A 82 -1.48 -1.02 25.70
C SER A 82 -0.60 -0.43 24.59
N LEU A 83 -1.13 0.47 23.76
CA LEU A 83 -0.38 1.17 22.73
C LEU A 83 0.62 2.16 23.32
N GLU A 84 0.21 2.95 24.32
CA GLU A 84 1.07 3.90 25.03
C GLU A 84 2.25 3.20 25.70
N ASN A 85 2.00 2.08 26.38
CA ASN A 85 3.03 1.22 26.98
C ASN A 85 4.05 0.66 25.97
N ARG A 86 3.70 0.66 24.68
CA ARG A 86 4.58 0.28 23.56
C ARG A 86 5.18 1.48 22.84
N GLY A 87 5.03 2.69 23.36
CA GLY A 87 5.57 3.92 22.78
C GLY A 87 4.70 4.56 21.70
N VAL A 88 3.48 4.07 21.46
CA VAL A 88 2.54 4.67 20.49
C VAL A 88 1.69 5.71 21.20
N VAL A 89 2.17 6.94 21.27
CA VAL A 89 1.57 8.04 22.07
C VAL A 89 0.64 8.98 21.29
N ASN A 90 0.51 8.80 19.97
CA ASN A 90 -0.27 9.70 19.11
C ASN A 90 -1.65 9.14 18.76
N THR A 91 -2.22 8.33 19.65
CA THR A 91 -3.55 7.72 19.45
C THR A 91 -4.66 8.74 19.65
N ARG A 92 -5.67 8.71 18.79
CA ARG A 92 -6.89 9.51 18.89
C ARG A 92 -8.10 8.61 18.63
N ILE A 93 -9.13 8.76 19.46
CA ILE A 93 -10.42 8.11 19.25
C ILE A 93 -11.21 8.97 18.26
N ASN A 94 -11.84 8.33 17.29
CA ASN A 94 -12.66 9.02 16.29
C ASN A 94 -13.88 8.14 15.98
N PHE A 95 -15.07 8.58 16.39
CA PHE A 95 -16.31 7.86 16.16
C PHE A 95 -16.81 7.95 14.70
N GLY A 96 -16.15 8.75 13.88
CA GLY A 96 -16.43 8.87 12.44
C GLY A 96 -15.64 7.90 11.56
N ILE A 97 -14.75 7.08 12.13
CA ILE A 97 -14.04 6.08 11.34
C ILE A 97 -14.97 4.89 11.11
N VAL A 98 -15.41 4.73 9.87
CA VAL A 98 -16.15 3.58 9.39
C VAL A 98 -15.41 2.98 8.22
N ARG A 99 -15.07 1.71 8.33
CA ARG A 99 -14.42 0.97 7.22
C ARG A 99 -15.52 0.37 6.34
N GLY A 100 -15.41 0.57 5.02
CA GLY A 100 -16.41 0.17 4.03
C GLY A 100 -16.56 -1.35 3.78
N LEU A 101 -16.03 -2.20 4.66
CA LEU A 101 -16.08 -3.65 4.54
C LEU A 101 -16.89 -4.25 5.70
N ASP A 102 -17.92 -4.99 5.38
CA ASP A 102 -18.90 -5.53 6.34
C ASP A 102 -18.37 -6.66 7.24
N TYR A 103 -17.10 -7.02 7.14
CA TYR A 103 -16.52 -8.13 7.90
C TYR A 103 -15.91 -7.73 9.27
N TYR A 104 -15.76 -6.44 9.55
CA TYR A 104 -15.24 -6.01 10.84
C TYR A 104 -16.22 -6.30 11.97
N SER A 105 -15.72 -6.96 13.02
CA SER A 105 -16.49 -7.39 14.18
C SER A 105 -16.10 -6.69 15.48
N GLY A 106 -15.13 -5.78 15.44
CA GLY A 106 -14.62 -5.08 16.59
C GLY A 106 -13.99 -3.73 16.25
N ILE A 107 -12.95 -3.37 16.97
CA ILE A 107 -12.25 -2.10 16.82
C ILE A 107 -11.67 -2.01 15.40
N VAL A 108 -11.82 -0.83 14.78
CA VAL A 108 -11.18 -0.46 13.52
C VAL A 108 -10.23 0.71 13.78
N PHE A 109 -9.19 0.83 12.95
CA PHE A 109 -8.22 1.91 13.06
C PHE A 109 -7.74 2.36 11.69
N GLU A 110 -7.25 3.58 11.65
CA GLU A 110 -6.56 4.17 10.50
C GLU A 110 -5.30 4.89 10.96
N ILE A 111 -4.29 4.87 10.11
CA ILE A 111 -2.99 5.52 10.35
C ILE A 111 -2.86 6.67 9.37
N PHE A 112 -2.60 7.86 9.90
CA PHE A 112 -2.41 9.08 9.12
C PHE A 112 -1.03 9.65 9.38
N ASP A 113 -0.43 10.23 8.38
CA ASP A 113 0.68 11.17 8.59
C ASP A 113 0.13 12.56 8.94
N LYS A 114 0.75 13.23 9.91
CA LYS A 114 0.27 14.54 10.40
C LYS A 114 0.47 15.67 9.40
N ASN A 115 1.44 15.52 8.51
CA ASN A 115 1.87 16.54 7.57
C ASN A 115 1.36 16.28 6.14
N SER A 116 0.77 15.11 5.88
CA SER A 116 0.23 14.75 4.58
C SER A 116 -1.27 14.97 4.49
N THR A 117 -1.73 15.40 3.33
CA THR A 117 -3.16 15.56 2.99
C THR A 117 -3.73 14.36 2.23
N LEU A 118 -2.93 13.32 2.01
CA LEU A 118 -3.30 12.16 1.19
C LEU A 118 -4.32 11.21 1.85
N GLY A 119 -4.73 11.50 3.10
CA GLY A 119 -5.66 10.67 3.84
C GLY A 119 -4.96 9.50 4.55
N ALA A 120 -5.71 8.45 4.89
CA ALA A 120 -5.17 7.31 5.63
C ALA A 120 -4.11 6.56 4.82
N LEU A 121 -2.92 6.35 5.40
CA LEU A 121 -1.81 5.60 4.83
C LEU A 121 -2.00 4.10 4.99
N ALA A 122 -2.61 3.70 6.11
CA ALA A 122 -2.94 2.32 6.41
C ALA A 122 -4.21 2.25 7.24
N GLY A 123 -4.80 1.08 7.30
CA GLY A 123 -5.94 0.85 8.17
C GLY A 123 -6.28 -0.61 8.30
N GLY A 124 -6.97 -0.92 9.38
CA GLY A 124 -7.30 -2.29 9.73
C GLY A 124 -8.32 -2.37 10.85
N GLY A 125 -8.41 -3.54 11.46
CA GLY A 125 -9.29 -3.79 12.57
C GLY A 125 -9.42 -5.26 12.90
N ARG A 126 -10.36 -5.57 13.78
CA ARG A 126 -10.71 -6.93 14.17
C ARG A 126 -11.85 -7.46 13.29
N TYR A 127 -11.74 -8.69 12.81
CA TYR A 127 -12.68 -9.30 11.86
C TYR A 127 -12.90 -10.81 12.09
N ASP A 128 -13.34 -11.17 13.28
CA ASP A 128 -13.57 -12.58 13.68
C ASP A 128 -14.63 -13.27 12.82
N SER A 129 -15.56 -12.53 12.19
CA SER A 129 -16.54 -13.08 11.28
C SER A 129 -15.93 -13.66 9.99
N LEU A 130 -14.78 -13.15 9.57
CA LEU A 130 -14.09 -13.66 8.40
C LEU A 130 -13.51 -15.06 8.64
N THR A 131 -12.95 -15.30 9.83
CA THR A 131 -12.42 -16.64 10.18
C THR A 131 -13.52 -17.68 10.24
N LYS A 132 -14.72 -17.31 10.69
CA LYS A 132 -15.89 -18.20 10.66
C LYS A 132 -16.28 -18.61 9.26
N ALA A 133 -16.19 -17.71 8.28
CA ALA A 133 -16.46 -18.02 6.88
C ALA A 133 -15.48 -19.07 6.31
N PHE A 134 -14.29 -19.21 6.92
CA PHE A 134 -13.31 -20.27 6.61
C PHE A 134 -13.39 -21.50 7.54
N GLY A 135 -14.50 -21.64 8.29
CA GLY A 135 -14.72 -22.77 9.18
C GLY A 135 -13.91 -22.75 10.49
N ARG A 136 -13.37 -21.58 10.88
CA ARG A 136 -12.59 -21.38 12.09
C ARG A 136 -13.34 -20.45 13.06
N GLU A 137 -14.21 -21.03 13.88
CA GLU A 137 -14.98 -20.26 14.89
C GLU A 137 -14.21 -20.05 16.20
N ASP A 138 -13.12 -20.76 16.38
CA ASP A 138 -12.26 -20.79 17.57
C ASP A 138 -11.15 -19.71 17.57
N ILE A 139 -11.00 -18.97 16.47
CA ILE A 139 -9.90 -18.00 16.28
C ILE A 139 -10.47 -16.62 15.98
N GLY A 140 -10.02 -15.62 16.77
CA GLY A 140 -10.16 -14.22 16.41
C GLY A 140 -9.12 -13.80 15.37
N ALA A 141 -9.45 -12.80 14.55
CA ALA A 141 -8.52 -12.26 13.59
C ALA A 141 -8.49 -10.73 13.62
N SER A 142 -7.31 -10.19 13.42
CA SER A 142 -7.09 -8.77 13.17
C SER A 142 -6.02 -8.59 12.11
N GLY A 143 -6.07 -7.49 11.39
CA GLY A 143 -5.08 -7.23 10.35
C GLY A 143 -5.04 -5.76 9.97
N VAL A 144 -4.04 -5.46 9.17
CA VAL A 144 -3.78 -4.13 8.63
C VAL A 144 -3.38 -4.23 7.16
N ALA A 145 -3.81 -3.24 6.38
CA ALA A 145 -3.34 -3.05 5.00
C ALA A 145 -2.91 -1.60 4.81
N GLY A 146 -1.76 -1.39 4.16
CA GLY A 146 -1.23 -0.07 3.82
C GLY A 146 -1.33 0.22 2.34
N GLY A 147 -1.52 1.50 1.99
CA GLY A 147 -1.47 2.00 0.63
C GLY A 147 -0.02 2.33 0.26
N VAL A 148 0.67 1.42 -0.44
CA VAL A 148 2.10 1.58 -0.79
C VAL A 148 2.34 2.89 -1.52
N GLU A 149 1.50 3.23 -2.49
CA GLU A 149 1.61 4.47 -3.27
C GLU A 149 1.46 5.71 -2.37
N ARG A 150 0.50 5.71 -1.44
CA ARG A 150 0.32 6.83 -0.51
C ARG A 150 1.50 6.99 0.44
N ILE A 151 2.05 5.87 0.91
CA ILE A 151 3.24 5.88 1.77
C ILE A 151 4.42 6.49 1.00
N ILE A 152 4.65 6.03 -0.23
CA ILE A 152 5.73 6.55 -1.09
C ILE A 152 5.54 8.04 -1.36
N LEU A 153 4.34 8.47 -1.76
CA LEU A 153 4.05 9.88 -2.00
C LEU A 153 4.26 10.74 -0.75
N THR A 154 3.81 10.27 0.42
CA THR A 154 4.04 10.97 1.70
C THR A 154 5.53 11.08 2.02
N MET A 155 6.31 10.03 1.80
CA MET A 155 7.76 10.06 1.98
C MET A 155 8.44 11.03 1.01
N GLN A 156 7.98 11.09 -0.25
CA GLN A 156 8.47 12.06 -1.24
C GLN A 156 8.16 13.51 -0.83
N GLU A 157 6.91 13.79 -0.41
CA GLU A 157 6.50 15.12 0.08
C GLU A 157 7.37 15.59 1.26
N GLN A 158 7.86 14.67 2.08
CA GLN A 158 8.71 14.95 3.25
C GLN A 158 10.21 14.91 2.94
N GLY A 159 10.60 14.63 1.70
CA GLY A 159 12.00 14.52 1.31
C GLY A 159 12.74 13.34 1.94
N ILE A 160 12.01 12.32 2.42
CA ILE A 160 12.57 11.13 3.08
C ILE A 160 13.11 10.13 2.06
N ILE A 161 12.52 10.08 0.86
CA ILE A 161 13.00 9.22 -0.22
C ILE A 161 14.15 9.93 -0.92
N ALA A 162 15.37 9.48 -0.68
CA ALA A 162 16.46 9.77 -1.60
C ALA A 162 16.15 9.09 -2.94
N GLU A 163 16.37 9.79 -4.05
CA GLU A 163 16.42 9.15 -5.37
C GLU A 163 17.54 8.12 -5.33
N THR A 164 17.23 6.88 -5.05
CA THR A 164 18.15 5.78 -5.31
C THR A 164 18.19 5.63 -6.82
N LYS A 165 19.17 6.24 -7.45
CA LYS A 165 19.57 5.89 -8.82
C LYS A 165 20.17 4.48 -8.76
N GLN A 166 19.34 3.48 -8.58
CA GLN A 166 19.77 2.11 -8.79
C GLN A 166 20.14 1.99 -10.26
N SER A 167 21.42 1.79 -10.52
CA SER A 167 21.92 1.52 -11.86
C SER A 167 21.34 0.21 -12.35
N ARG A 168 20.22 0.29 -13.09
CA ARG A 168 19.55 -0.87 -13.66
C ARG A 168 20.25 -1.29 -14.96
N VAL A 169 20.34 -2.58 -15.19
CA VAL A 169 20.84 -3.18 -16.42
C VAL A 169 19.68 -3.86 -17.15
N SER A 170 19.56 -3.68 -18.45
CA SER A 170 18.61 -4.45 -19.27
C SER A 170 19.37 -5.45 -20.13
N VAL A 171 18.92 -6.70 -20.12
CA VAL A 171 19.45 -7.72 -21.04
C VAL A 171 18.49 -7.88 -22.19
N LEU A 172 18.98 -7.59 -23.39
CA LEU A 172 18.23 -7.58 -24.64
C LEU A 172 18.72 -8.72 -25.55
N TYR A 173 17.89 -9.14 -26.48
CA TYR A 173 18.26 -10.19 -27.43
C TYR A 173 17.68 -9.92 -28.82
N ILE A 174 18.37 -10.42 -29.86
CA ILE A 174 17.97 -10.15 -31.26
C ILE A 174 16.83 -11.05 -31.71
N ASN A 175 16.85 -12.32 -31.33
CA ASN A 175 15.88 -13.33 -31.74
C ASN A 175 15.55 -14.32 -30.59
N GLU A 176 14.57 -15.17 -30.82
CA GLU A 176 14.07 -16.12 -29.81
C GLU A 176 15.14 -17.13 -29.36
N GLU A 177 16.04 -17.52 -30.25
CA GLU A 177 17.14 -18.44 -29.92
C GLU A 177 18.08 -17.83 -28.85
N MET A 178 18.28 -16.51 -28.90
CA MET A 178 19.14 -15.77 -27.96
C MET A 178 18.46 -15.51 -26.62
N GLN A 179 17.14 -15.66 -26.54
CA GLN A 179 16.38 -15.39 -25.33
C GLN A 179 16.86 -16.22 -24.12
N LYS A 180 17.16 -17.51 -24.36
CA LYS A 180 17.65 -18.40 -23.29
C LYS A 180 18.95 -17.91 -22.66
N VAL A 181 19.89 -17.45 -23.51
CA VAL A 181 21.17 -16.90 -23.07
C VAL A 181 20.95 -15.59 -22.34
N ALA A 182 20.08 -14.72 -22.84
CA ALA A 182 19.72 -13.46 -22.19
C ALA A 182 19.14 -13.70 -20.78
N MET A 183 18.27 -14.69 -20.63
CA MET A 183 17.71 -15.08 -19.33
C MET A 183 18.78 -15.60 -18.36
N SER A 184 19.74 -16.38 -18.86
CA SER A 184 20.86 -16.89 -18.04
C SER A 184 21.74 -15.74 -17.54
N ILE A 185 22.08 -14.79 -18.42
CA ILE A 185 22.82 -13.58 -18.07
C ILE A 185 22.04 -12.73 -17.06
N ALA A 186 20.76 -12.50 -17.27
CA ALA A 186 19.93 -11.75 -16.33
C ALA A 186 19.87 -12.42 -14.95
N SER A 187 19.81 -13.74 -14.91
CA SER A 187 19.84 -14.49 -13.65
C SER A 187 21.18 -14.36 -12.93
N LEU A 188 22.26 -14.44 -13.67
CA LEU A 188 23.61 -14.24 -13.14
C LEU A 188 23.77 -12.84 -12.51
N LEU A 189 23.35 -11.79 -13.21
CA LEU A 189 23.43 -10.42 -12.72
C LEU A 189 22.61 -10.23 -11.43
N ARG A 190 21.40 -10.79 -11.39
CA ARG A 190 20.54 -10.76 -10.20
C ARG A 190 21.15 -11.48 -9.00
N LEU A 191 21.82 -12.62 -9.22
CA LEU A 191 22.57 -13.33 -8.17
C LEU A 191 23.73 -12.50 -7.60
N ASN A 192 24.26 -11.55 -8.38
CA ASN A 192 25.26 -10.58 -7.96
C ASN A 192 24.65 -9.26 -7.47
N ASN A 193 23.38 -9.25 -7.08
CA ASN A 193 22.64 -8.08 -6.59
C ASN A 193 22.56 -6.90 -7.57
N ILE A 194 22.66 -7.16 -8.87
CA ILE A 194 22.51 -6.15 -9.91
C ILE A 194 21.05 -6.14 -10.37
N PRO A 195 20.30 -5.03 -10.16
CA PRO A 195 18.93 -4.90 -10.65
C PRO A 195 18.89 -5.05 -12.19
N THR A 196 18.21 -6.08 -12.67
CA THR A 196 18.27 -6.48 -14.08
C THR A 196 16.89 -6.75 -14.63
N ASP A 197 16.59 -6.14 -15.78
CA ASP A 197 15.39 -6.41 -16.57
C ASP A 197 15.73 -7.25 -17.81
N VAL A 198 14.77 -8.05 -18.27
CA VAL A 198 14.85 -8.80 -19.54
C VAL A 198 13.49 -8.79 -20.20
N ASP A 199 13.42 -8.55 -21.50
CA ASP A 199 12.15 -8.61 -22.23
C ASP A 199 11.68 -10.06 -22.40
N LEU A 200 10.44 -10.34 -22.01
CA LEU A 200 9.81 -11.65 -22.18
C LEU A 200 8.70 -11.64 -23.23
N SER A 201 8.44 -10.48 -23.85
CA SER A 201 7.31 -10.28 -24.75
C SER A 201 7.62 -10.58 -26.22
N GLY A 202 8.86 -10.97 -26.54
CA GLY A 202 9.30 -11.30 -27.91
C GLY A 202 9.34 -10.09 -28.84
N LYS A 203 9.49 -8.87 -28.30
CA LYS A 203 9.61 -7.65 -29.10
C LYS A 203 10.91 -7.62 -29.88
N ASN A 204 10.91 -6.93 -31.03
CA ASN A 204 12.14 -6.70 -31.77
C ASN A 204 13.11 -5.81 -30.97
N LEU A 205 14.41 -5.91 -31.28
CA LEU A 205 15.48 -5.22 -30.54
C LEU A 205 15.24 -3.71 -30.42
N LYS A 206 14.75 -3.05 -31.46
CA LYS A 206 14.45 -1.61 -31.45
C LYS A 206 13.44 -1.24 -30.35
N LYS A 207 12.39 -2.04 -30.19
CA LYS A 207 11.38 -1.82 -29.12
C LYS A 207 11.93 -2.16 -27.75
N GLN A 208 12.77 -3.18 -27.63
CA GLN A 208 13.46 -3.53 -26.37
C GLN A 208 14.37 -2.38 -25.92
N ILE A 209 15.17 -1.77 -26.82
CA ILE A 209 16.02 -0.61 -26.52
C ILE A 209 15.20 0.59 -26.01
N VAL A 210 14.04 0.86 -26.64
CA VAL A 210 13.15 1.95 -26.19
C VAL A 210 12.63 1.69 -24.78
N GLN A 211 12.27 0.45 -24.45
CA GLN A 211 11.82 0.10 -23.11
C GLN A 211 12.95 0.17 -22.05
N ALA A 212 14.17 -0.10 -22.48
CA ALA A 212 15.36 -0.05 -21.62
C ALA A 212 15.93 1.37 -21.43
N SER A 213 15.21 2.42 -21.85
CA SER A 213 15.69 3.83 -21.84
C SER A 213 16.11 4.34 -20.44
N GLU A 214 15.55 3.79 -19.37
CA GLU A 214 15.88 4.15 -17.99
C GLU A 214 17.05 3.33 -17.41
N SER A 215 17.54 2.32 -18.14
CA SER A 215 18.68 1.53 -17.70
C SER A 215 19.99 2.29 -17.93
N LYS A 216 20.97 2.07 -17.04
CA LYS A 216 22.32 2.60 -17.23
C LYS A 216 23.03 1.91 -18.38
N TYR A 217 22.88 0.59 -18.45
CA TYR A 217 23.48 -0.26 -19.47
C TYR A 217 22.45 -1.23 -20.08
N CYS A 218 22.65 -1.54 -21.36
CA CYS A 218 22.02 -2.69 -21.99
C CYS A 218 23.09 -3.71 -22.38
N ILE A 219 22.84 -4.97 -22.06
CA ILE A 219 23.60 -6.11 -22.58
C ILE A 219 22.79 -6.72 -23.70
N ILE A 220 23.34 -6.71 -24.91
CA ILE A 220 22.64 -7.22 -26.11
C ILE A 220 23.26 -8.57 -26.48
N VAL A 221 22.43 -9.60 -26.49
CA VAL A 221 22.80 -10.95 -26.92
C VAL A 221 22.50 -11.08 -28.41
N ALA A 222 23.53 -11.20 -29.20
CA ALA A 222 23.45 -11.28 -30.65
C ALA A 222 24.26 -12.49 -31.18
N PRO A 223 23.84 -13.11 -32.29
CA PRO A 223 24.43 -14.36 -32.79
C PRO A 223 25.93 -14.27 -33.07
N LYS A 224 26.36 -13.22 -33.76
CA LYS A 224 27.78 -13.05 -34.14
C LYS A 224 28.73 -12.95 -32.95
N GLU A 225 28.35 -12.17 -31.97
CA GLU A 225 29.12 -11.94 -30.75
C GLU A 225 29.10 -13.21 -29.88
N LEU A 226 27.97 -13.90 -29.84
CA LEU A 226 27.82 -15.12 -29.08
C LEU A 226 28.69 -16.26 -29.64
N GLU A 227 28.88 -16.37 -30.95
CA GLU A 227 29.82 -17.32 -31.59
C GLU A 227 31.26 -17.11 -31.09
N GLN A 228 31.60 -15.89 -30.66
CA GLN A 228 32.90 -15.51 -30.09
C GLN A 228 32.90 -15.51 -28.55
N SER A 229 31.87 -16.06 -27.91
CA SER A 229 31.67 -16.02 -26.46
C SER A 229 31.60 -14.59 -25.88
N LYS A 230 31.03 -13.67 -26.66
CA LYS A 230 30.87 -12.25 -26.29
C LYS A 230 29.42 -11.80 -26.30
N VAL A 231 29.18 -10.66 -25.67
CA VAL A 231 27.95 -9.88 -25.74
C VAL A 231 28.29 -8.41 -25.98
N VAL A 232 27.31 -7.62 -26.45
CA VAL A 232 27.50 -6.19 -26.63
C VAL A 232 27.01 -5.47 -25.37
N LEU A 233 27.85 -4.67 -24.77
CA LEU A 233 27.49 -3.71 -23.72
C LEU A 233 27.24 -2.35 -24.36
N ARG A 234 26.03 -1.83 -24.19
CA ARG A 234 25.63 -0.48 -24.61
C ARG A 234 25.41 0.41 -23.39
N ASN A 235 26.14 1.51 -23.33
CA ASN A 235 25.84 2.59 -22.40
C ASN A 235 24.60 3.37 -22.90
N MET A 236 23.57 3.44 -22.09
CA MET A 236 22.30 4.07 -22.50
C MET A 236 22.34 5.61 -22.42
N GLN A 237 23.33 6.17 -21.75
CA GLN A 237 23.49 7.60 -21.56
C GLN A 237 24.10 8.29 -22.81
N ASP A 238 25.10 7.68 -23.40
CA ASP A 238 25.83 8.21 -24.55
C ASP A 238 25.71 7.36 -25.83
N GLY A 239 25.10 6.17 -25.72
CA GLY A 239 24.90 5.24 -26.83
C GLY A 239 26.14 4.48 -27.28
N THR A 240 27.28 4.58 -26.57
CA THR A 240 28.51 3.84 -26.90
C THR A 240 28.32 2.35 -26.70
N GLU A 241 28.93 1.55 -27.59
CA GLU A 241 28.86 0.09 -27.56
C GLU A 241 30.27 -0.50 -27.50
N SER A 242 30.41 -1.57 -26.74
CA SER A 242 31.66 -2.35 -26.64
C SER A 242 31.34 -3.83 -26.51
N GLU A 243 32.22 -4.67 -27.02
CA GLU A 243 32.12 -6.11 -26.82
C GLU A 243 32.72 -6.52 -25.48
N ILE A 244 32.05 -7.44 -24.80
CA ILE A 244 32.50 -8.00 -23.52
C ILE A 244 32.48 -9.51 -23.59
N ASP A 245 33.57 -10.13 -23.11
CA ASP A 245 33.61 -11.58 -22.95
C ASP A 245 32.60 -12.04 -21.88
N ILE A 246 31.82 -13.06 -22.19
CA ILE A 246 30.83 -13.63 -21.27
C ILE A 246 31.50 -14.16 -20.01
N GLU A 247 32.70 -14.75 -20.12
CA GLU A 247 33.49 -15.24 -18.99
C GLU A 247 33.82 -14.10 -18.00
N LYS A 248 34.31 -12.95 -18.49
CA LYS A 248 34.56 -11.78 -17.65
C LYS A 248 33.30 -11.25 -16.96
N LEU A 249 32.19 -11.21 -17.71
CA LEU A 249 30.89 -10.81 -17.15
C LEU A 249 30.42 -11.81 -16.08
N THR A 250 30.75 -13.09 -16.22
CA THR A 250 30.39 -14.13 -15.27
C THR A 250 31.21 -14.07 -13.99
N ASP A 251 32.51 -13.78 -14.13
CA ASP A 251 33.46 -13.78 -13.01
C ASP A 251 33.28 -12.54 -12.10
N ASP A 252 33.17 -11.36 -12.68
CA ASP A 252 32.99 -10.11 -11.93
C ASP A 252 32.11 -9.10 -12.69
N PRO A 253 30.79 -9.28 -12.66
CA PRO A 253 29.87 -8.41 -13.37
C PRO A 253 29.87 -6.96 -12.84
N ASN A 254 30.17 -6.75 -11.56
CA ASN A 254 30.21 -5.42 -10.97
C ASN A 254 31.34 -4.58 -11.52
N SER A 255 32.53 -5.17 -11.65
CA SER A 255 33.69 -4.51 -12.25
C SER A 255 33.48 -4.21 -13.74
N VAL A 256 32.97 -5.18 -14.51
CA VAL A 256 32.72 -5.04 -15.95
C VAL A 256 31.70 -3.93 -16.23
N LEU A 257 30.66 -3.82 -15.43
CA LEU A 257 29.59 -2.84 -15.60
C LEU A 257 29.88 -1.49 -14.91
N ASN A 258 31.03 -1.35 -14.27
CA ASN A 258 31.42 -0.12 -13.57
C ASN A 258 30.29 0.41 -12.65
N LEU A 259 29.69 -0.51 -11.91
CA LEU A 259 28.62 -0.21 -10.98
C LEU A 259 29.25 0.06 -9.61
N GLU A 260 28.96 1.20 -9.03
CA GLU A 260 29.32 1.47 -7.64
C GLU A 260 28.71 0.38 -6.74
N LYS A 261 29.53 -0.20 -5.87
CA LYS A 261 29.02 -1.16 -4.88
C LYS A 261 28.05 -0.43 -3.96
N LEU A 262 26.80 -0.92 -3.93
CA LEU A 262 25.79 -0.50 -2.97
C LEU A 262 26.21 -0.87 -1.54
#